data_ffc75745e8e4876293227c41e3f4b615
#
_entry.id   ffc75745e8e4876293227c41e3f4b615
#
_cell.length_a   1.000
_cell.length_b   1.000
_cell.length_c   1.000
_cell.angle_alpha   90.00
_cell.angle_beta   90.00
_cell.angle_gamma   90.00
#
_symmetry.space_group_name_H-M   'P 1'
#
loop_
_entity.id
_entity.type
_entity.pdbx_description
1 polymer ?
#
loop_
_entity_poly.entity_id
_entity_poly.type
_entity_poly.pdbx_seq_one_letter_code
_entity_poly.pdbx_strand_id
1 'polypeptide(L)'
;LFAITFAFSGLMSLTDMPYWMKKAPKEKQKQMFSGRFRQDSMLPVEAYALDYRTVLSTSDSIKRITWSSWRRNPYYKIRMNNTVQNIDSSDTISVRPFRLTEEMIRMDVRQQFGDSVRWKMDLLSEYDADYYGKKKERNPLPVYRVIVDDDMHTHLYYDPENISQRRIDDDGRTRRFLYSGLHSLQFDCNTY
;
A
#
# COMPACT_ATOMS: atom_id res chain seq x y z
N LEU A 1 -27.64 -2.17 25.68
CA LEU A 1 -27.25 -1.76 24.33
C LEU A 1 -25.75 -2.05 24.08
N PHE A 2 -24.86 -1.62 24.98
CA PHE A 2 -23.41 -1.83 24.86
C PHE A 2 -22.98 -3.30 24.71
N ALA A 3 -23.59 -4.22 25.48
CA ALA A 3 -23.27 -5.65 25.43
C ALA A 3 -23.56 -6.25 24.02
N ILE A 4 -24.67 -5.82 23.42
CA ILE A 4 -25.09 -6.31 22.09
C ILE A 4 -24.14 -5.76 21.01
N THR A 5 -23.79 -4.47 21.05
CA THR A 5 -22.84 -3.88 20.09
C THR A 5 -21.45 -4.48 20.23
N PHE A 6 -21.02 -4.77 21.46
CA PHE A 6 -19.73 -5.39 21.73
C PHE A 6 -19.68 -6.85 21.25
N ALA A 7 -20.73 -7.63 21.52
CA ALA A 7 -20.86 -9.01 21.05
C ALA A 7 -20.92 -9.08 19.53
N PHE A 8 -21.69 -8.18 18.90
CA PHE A 8 -21.80 -8.09 17.44
C PHE A 8 -20.46 -7.70 16.80
N SER A 9 -19.78 -6.68 17.32
CA SER A 9 -18.47 -6.26 16.81
C SER A 9 -17.38 -7.32 17.04
N GLY A 10 -17.45 -8.04 18.18
CA GLY A 10 -16.56 -9.17 18.46
C GLY A 10 -16.77 -10.32 17.48
N LEU A 11 -18.01 -10.67 17.18
CA LEU A 11 -18.34 -11.67 16.16
C LEU A 11 -17.82 -11.26 14.78
N MET A 12 -17.96 -9.98 14.41
CA MET A 12 -17.46 -9.42 13.16
C MET A 12 -15.93 -9.37 13.07
N SER A 13 -15.24 -9.33 14.21
CA SER A 13 -13.77 -9.37 14.24
C SER A 13 -13.19 -10.77 14.02
N LEU A 14 -13.93 -11.80 14.41
CA LEU A 14 -13.54 -13.22 14.29
C LEU A 14 -13.92 -13.81 12.93
N THR A 15 -14.92 -13.27 12.29
CA THR A 15 -15.38 -13.71 10.96
C THR A 15 -15.17 -12.63 9.94
N ASP A 16 -14.89 -13.02 8.70
CA ASP A 16 -14.96 -12.10 7.57
C ASP A 16 -16.34 -11.43 7.51
N MET A 17 -16.36 -10.17 7.06
CA MET A 17 -17.63 -9.47 6.82
C MET A 17 -18.63 -10.39 6.10
N PRO A 18 -19.87 -10.51 6.59
CA PRO A 18 -20.88 -11.30 5.93
C PRO A 18 -21.03 -10.90 4.46
N TYR A 19 -21.25 -11.88 3.59
CA TYR A 19 -21.32 -11.67 2.16
C TYR A 19 -22.34 -10.59 1.74
N TRP A 20 -23.49 -10.54 2.45
CA TRP A 20 -24.56 -9.57 2.17
C TRP A 20 -24.22 -8.12 2.55
N MET A 21 -23.14 -7.91 3.32
CA MET A 21 -22.62 -6.57 3.65
C MET A 21 -21.51 -6.11 2.70
N LYS A 22 -21.01 -6.98 1.82
CA LYS A 22 -19.94 -6.67 0.89
C LYS A 22 -20.52 -6.15 -0.42
N LYS A 23 -20.02 -5.00 -0.88
CA LYS A 23 -20.41 -4.42 -2.17
C LYS A 23 -19.63 -5.03 -3.34
N ALA A 24 -18.39 -5.45 -3.11
CA ALA A 24 -17.54 -5.95 -4.17
C ALA A 24 -17.97 -7.34 -4.68
N PRO A 25 -17.90 -7.60 -6.01
CA PRO A 25 -18.12 -8.92 -6.58
C PRO A 25 -17.17 -9.97 -5.99
N LYS A 26 -17.62 -11.23 -5.85
CA LYS A 26 -16.85 -12.34 -5.23
C LYS A 26 -15.42 -12.50 -5.77
N GLU A 27 -15.22 -12.33 -7.06
CA GLU A 27 -13.91 -12.48 -7.72
C GLU A 27 -12.94 -11.37 -7.35
N LYS A 28 -13.45 -10.12 -7.26
CA LYS A 28 -12.66 -8.98 -6.77
C LYS A 28 -12.34 -9.09 -5.28
N GLN A 29 -13.22 -9.68 -4.49
CA GLN A 29 -13.01 -9.87 -3.05
C GLN A 29 -11.78 -10.75 -2.75
N LYS A 30 -11.52 -11.82 -3.51
CA LYS A 30 -10.33 -12.66 -3.34
C LYS A 30 -9.03 -11.87 -3.52
N GLN A 31 -9.02 -10.88 -4.43
CA GLN A 31 -7.86 -10.01 -4.65
C GLN A 31 -7.72 -8.96 -3.55
N MET A 32 -8.83 -8.50 -2.98
CA MET A 32 -8.85 -7.51 -1.89
C MET A 32 -8.39 -8.08 -0.55
N PHE A 33 -8.76 -9.33 -0.23
CA PHE A 33 -8.37 -9.99 1.02
C PHE A 33 -6.88 -10.29 1.12
N SER A 34 -6.20 -10.41 0.01
CA SER A 34 -4.76 -10.59 0.05
C SER A 34 -4.03 -9.34 0.54
N GLY A 35 -4.68 -8.21 0.83
CA GLY A 35 -4.20 -6.95 1.49
C GLY A 35 -2.72 -6.58 1.35
N ARG A 36 -1.98 -7.54 0.94
CA ARG A 36 -0.65 -7.51 0.40
C ARG A 36 -0.81 -7.74 -1.08
N PHE A 37 -0.65 -6.68 -1.86
CA PHE A 37 -0.34 -6.90 -3.26
C PHE A 37 0.64 -8.06 -3.31
N ARG A 38 0.23 -9.11 -4.02
CA ARG A 38 1.11 -10.23 -4.29
C ARG A 38 2.40 -9.61 -4.78
N GLN A 39 3.43 -9.71 -3.96
CA GLN A 39 4.76 -9.25 -4.31
C GLN A 39 4.99 -9.80 -5.71
N ASP A 40 5.20 -8.92 -6.68
CA ASP A 40 5.36 -9.33 -8.06
C ASP A 40 6.29 -10.53 -8.08
N SER A 41 5.94 -11.55 -8.84
CA SER A 41 6.75 -12.76 -8.95
C SER A 41 8.21 -12.33 -9.05
N MET A 42 9.07 -12.84 -8.17
CA MET A 42 10.48 -12.48 -8.15
C MET A 42 11.01 -12.51 -9.59
N LEU A 43 11.57 -11.40 -10.00
CA LEU A 43 12.18 -11.32 -11.31
C LEU A 43 13.40 -12.26 -11.33
N PRO A 44 13.73 -12.84 -12.48
CA PRO A 44 14.97 -13.60 -12.62
C PRO A 44 16.17 -12.71 -12.27
N VAL A 45 17.25 -13.30 -11.78
CA VAL A 45 18.43 -12.57 -11.28
C VAL A 45 19.03 -11.67 -12.37
N GLU A 46 18.92 -12.08 -13.61
CA GLU A 46 19.41 -11.39 -14.80
C GLU A 46 18.69 -10.05 -15.07
N ALA A 47 17.52 -9.87 -14.48
CA ALA A 47 16.80 -8.60 -14.56
C ALA A 47 17.42 -7.48 -13.71
N TYR A 48 18.30 -7.86 -12.76
CA TYR A 48 19.01 -6.92 -11.90
C TYR A 48 20.37 -6.59 -12.52
N ALA A 49 20.41 -5.52 -13.30
CA ALA A 49 21.61 -5.15 -14.08
C ALA A 49 22.76 -4.65 -13.18
N LEU A 50 22.47 -3.95 -12.09
CA LEU A 50 23.46 -3.48 -11.14
C LEU A 50 24.04 -4.64 -10.33
N ASP A 51 25.37 -4.81 -10.35
CA ASP A 51 26.02 -5.80 -9.48
C ASP A 51 25.80 -5.42 -7.99
N TYR A 52 25.23 -6.33 -7.24
CA TYR A 52 25.02 -6.13 -5.79
C TYR A 52 26.31 -5.87 -5.02
N ARG A 53 27.47 -6.33 -5.53
CA ARG A 53 28.80 -6.07 -4.92
C ARG A 53 29.15 -4.60 -4.99
N THR A 54 28.78 -3.91 -6.07
CA THR A 54 28.93 -2.47 -6.19
C THR A 54 28.13 -1.76 -5.10
N VAL A 55 26.93 -2.23 -4.81
CA VAL A 55 26.11 -1.69 -3.73
C VAL A 55 26.74 -1.99 -2.36
N LEU A 56 27.25 -3.19 -2.14
CA LEU A 56 27.94 -3.54 -0.89
C LEU A 56 29.17 -2.67 -0.62
N SER A 57 29.90 -2.30 -1.66
CA SER A 57 31.09 -1.44 -1.51
C SER A 57 30.78 0.02 -1.14
N THR A 58 29.50 0.43 -1.17
CA THR A 58 29.12 1.82 -0.83
C THR A 58 29.11 2.08 0.68
N SER A 59 28.95 1.04 1.52
CA SER A 59 28.92 1.22 2.97
C SER A 59 29.10 -0.10 3.72
N ASP A 60 29.98 -0.09 4.71
CA ASP A 60 30.20 -1.22 5.65
C ASP A 60 29.02 -1.45 6.60
N SER A 61 28.08 -0.52 6.65
CA SER A 61 26.90 -0.60 7.54
C SER A 61 25.77 -1.47 6.98
N ILE A 62 25.91 -2.03 5.78
CA ILE A 62 24.88 -2.84 5.13
C ILE A 62 24.80 -4.21 5.80
N LYS A 63 23.65 -4.52 6.39
CA LYS A 63 23.38 -5.81 7.03
C LYS A 63 22.67 -6.81 6.14
N ARG A 64 21.87 -6.33 5.19
CA ARG A 64 21.08 -7.18 4.30
C ARG A 64 20.79 -6.45 2.99
N ILE A 65 20.92 -7.18 1.90
CA ILE A 65 20.40 -6.81 0.57
C ILE A 65 19.30 -7.81 0.24
N THR A 66 18.17 -7.31 -0.23
CA THR A 66 17.05 -8.12 -0.71
C THR A 66 16.72 -7.71 -2.14
N TRP A 67 16.68 -8.67 -3.04
CA TRP A 67 16.20 -8.50 -4.40
C TRP A 67 14.69 -8.27 -4.35
N SER A 68 14.23 -7.20 -4.95
CA SER A 68 12.83 -6.80 -4.92
C SER A 68 12.45 -6.22 -6.27
N SER A 69 11.17 -6.21 -6.58
CA SER A 69 10.66 -5.57 -7.78
C SER A 69 9.35 -4.83 -7.50
N TRP A 70 9.10 -3.79 -8.27
CA TRP A 70 7.82 -3.12 -8.34
C TRP A 70 7.34 -3.15 -9.78
N ARG A 71 6.28 -3.90 -10.05
CA ARG A 71 5.70 -4.01 -11.40
C ARG A 71 6.77 -4.21 -12.49
N ARG A 72 7.63 -5.20 -12.32
CA ARG A 72 8.76 -5.53 -13.21
C ARG A 72 9.93 -4.53 -13.20
N ASN A 73 9.90 -3.50 -12.38
CA ASN A 73 11.06 -2.63 -12.18
C ASN A 73 11.92 -3.19 -11.03
N PRO A 74 13.13 -3.69 -11.31
CA PRO A 74 13.98 -4.32 -10.31
C PRO A 74 14.64 -3.27 -9.41
N TYR A 75 14.73 -3.56 -8.11
CA TYR A 75 15.48 -2.75 -7.17
C TYR A 75 16.03 -3.59 -6.02
N TYR A 76 17.09 -3.11 -5.38
CA TYR A 76 17.61 -3.68 -4.14
C TYR A 76 17.04 -2.96 -2.94
N LYS A 77 16.49 -3.72 -2.00
CA LYS A 77 16.13 -3.23 -0.69
C LYS A 77 17.27 -3.48 0.28
N ILE A 78 17.92 -2.41 0.71
CA ILE A 78 19.10 -2.44 1.58
C ILE A 78 18.66 -2.13 3.00
N ARG A 79 19.02 -3.00 3.93
CA ARG A 79 18.84 -2.76 5.35
C ARG A 79 20.16 -2.44 5.99
N MET A 80 20.29 -1.25 6.53
CA MET A 80 21.34 -0.81 7.42
C MET A 80 20.87 -0.92 8.89
N ASN A 81 21.62 -0.40 9.86
CA ASN A 81 21.28 -0.54 11.28
C ASN A 81 19.81 -0.17 11.58
N ASN A 82 19.42 1.08 11.30
CA ASN A 82 18.09 1.60 11.62
C ASN A 82 17.33 2.14 10.39
N THR A 83 17.90 2.01 9.20
CA THR A 83 17.32 2.56 7.98
C THR A 83 17.17 1.50 6.90
N VAL A 84 16.19 1.71 6.04
CA VAL A 84 15.99 0.93 4.84
C VAL A 84 16.08 1.89 3.65
N GLN A 85 16.87 1.51 2.66
CA GLN A 85 17.00 2.25 1.39
C GLN A 85 16.65 1.33 0.24
N ASN A 86 16.05 1.90 -0.80
CA ASN A 86 15.77 1.20 -2.04
C ASN A 86 16.69 1.76 -3.12
N ILE A 87 17.42 0.89 -3.80
CA ILE A 87 18.40 1.24 -4.84
C ILE A 87 17.92 0.67 -6.17
N ASP A 88 17.88 1.51 -7.18
CA ASP A 88 17.58 1.10 -8.55
C ASP A 88 18.63 0.11 -9.04
N SER A 89 18.17 -1.00 -9.58
CA SER A 89 19.04 -2.04 -10.14
C SER A 89 18.85 -2.25 -11.64
N SER A 90 18.16 -1.34 -12.31
CA SER A 90 17.93 -1.39 -13.76
C SER A 90 19.13 -0.92 -14.58
N ASP A 91 20.06 -0.19 -13.98
CA ASP A 91 21.26 0.36 -14.61
C ASP A 91 22.52 -0.35 -14.09
N THR A 92 23.49 -0.60 -14.95
CA THR A 92 24.74 -1.30 -14.61
C THR A 92 25.78 -0.43 -13.90
N ILE A 93 25.65 0.89 -13.96
CA ILE A 93 26.76 1.81 -13.62
C ILE A 93 26.46 2.62 -12.37
N SER A 94 25.22 3.09 -12.18
CA SER A 94 24.93 4.12 -11.18
C SER A 94 24.12 3.59 -9.99
N VAL A 95 24.64 3.83 -8.79
CA VAL A 95 23.91 3.57 -7.56
C VAL A 95 22.96 4.75 -7.29
N ARG A 96 21.70 4.61 -7.63
CA ARG A 96 20.67 5.64 -7.47
C ARG A 96 19.54 5.15 -6.55
N PRO A 97 18.93 6.03 -5.76
CA PRO A 97 17.75 5.65 -4.99
C PRO A 97 16.59 5.28 -5.93
N PHE A 98 15.92 4.17 -5.64
CA PHE A 98 14.69 3.77 -6.31
C PHE A 98 13.50 4.37 -5.57
N ARG A 99 12.65 5.09 -6.30
CA ARG A 99 11.41 5.70 -5.80
C ARG A 99 10.30 5.51 -6.81
N LEU A 100 9.07 5.42 -6.33
CA LEU A 100 7.93 5.42 -7.25
C LEU A 100 7.75 6.80 -7.87
N THR A 101 7.77 6.83 -9.19
CA THR A 101 7.50 8.05 -9.96
C THR A 101 6.01 8.14 -10.31
N GLU A 102 5.54 9.34 -10.60
CA GLU A 102 4.15 9.54 -11.08
C GLU A 102 3.83 8.67 -12.30
N GLU A 103 4.78 8.51 -13.22
CA GLU A 103 4.59 7.70 -14.41
C GLU A 103 4.39 6.23 -14.07
N MET A 104 5.20 5.69 -13.17
CA MET A 104 5.04 4.31 -12.68
C MET A 104 3.67 4.10 -12.03
N ILE A 105 3.20 5.08 -11.24
CA ILE A 105 1.89 5.04 -10.61
C ILE A 105 0.78 5.10 -11.66
N ARG A 106 0.90 5.99 -12.66
CA ARG A 106 -0.06 6.08 -13.77
C ARG A 106 -0.19 4.78 -14.54
N MET A 107 0.95 4.14 -14.84
CA MET A 107 0.96 2.83 -15.50
C MET A 107 0.30 1.75 -14.64
N ASP A 108 0.58 1.74 -13.34
CA ASP A 108 -0.01 0.80 -12.41
C ASP A 108 -1.54 0.95 -12.30
N VAL A 109 -2.02 2.18 -12.21
CA VAL A 109 -3.47 2.47 -12.16
C VAL A 109 -4.17 2.01 -13.45
N ARG A 110 -3.60 2.30 -14.62
CA ARG A 110 -4.12 1.83 -15.90
C ARG A 110 -4.16 0.30 -15.99
N GLN A 111 -3.12 -0.36 -15.50
CA GLN A 111 -3.08 -1.82 -15.49
C GLN A 111 -4.14 -2.43 -14.55
N GLN A 112 -4.43 -1.79 -13.41
CA GLN A 112 -5.40 -2.28 -12.43
C GLN A 112 -6.86 -2.04 -12.85
N PHE A 113 -7.16 -0.88 -13.43
CA PHE A 113 -8.53 -0.42 -13.69
C PHE A 113 -8.88 -0.32 -15.18
N GLY A 114 -7.89 -0.41 -16.06
CA GLY A 114 -8.05 -0.22 -17.50
C GLY A 114 -8.02 1.26 -17.91
N ASP A 115 -7.93 1.50 -19.22
CA ASP A 115 -7.81 2.86 -19.77
C ASP A 115 -9.14 3.64 -19.79
N SER A 116 -10.25 2.93 -19.64
CA SER A 116 -11.60 3.54 -19.71
C SER A 116 -12.04 4.17 -18.38
N VAL A 117 -11.41 3.82 -17.26
CA VAL A 117 -11.77 4.33 -15.94
C VAL A 117 -11.12 5.67 -15.70
N ARG A 118 -11.92 6.66 -15.29
CA ARG A 118 -11.42 7.98 -14.92
C ARG A 118 -10.83 7.93 -13.52
N TRP A 119 -9.75 8.67 -13.32
CA TRP A 119 -9.11 8.83 -12.03
C TRP A 119 -8.37 10.16 -11.93
N LYS A 120 -8.14 10.60 -10.71
CA LYS A 120 -7.40 11.81 -10.38
C LYS A 120 -6.25 11.44 -9.44
N MET A 121 -5.07 12.05 -9.64
CA MET A 121 -3.91 11.87 -8.78
C MET A 121 -3.45 13.21 -8.23
N ASP A 122 -3.13 13.24 -6.94
CA ASP A 122 -2.55 14.38 -6.23
C ASP A 122 -1.51 13.92 -5.21
N LEU A 123 -0.61 14.83 -4.84
CA LEU A 123 0.36 14.60 -3.77
C LEU A 123 -0.25 15.04 -2.44
N LEU A 124 -0.42 14.08 -1.54
CA LEU A 124 -0.99 14.29 -0.22
C LEU A 124 0.15 14.58 0.78
N SER A 125 0.16 15.77 1.33
CA SER A 125 1.12 16.23 2.35
C SER A 125 0.56 16.18 3.76
N GLU A 126 -0.75 16.04 3.90
CA GLU A 126 -1.48 15.98 5.15
C GLU A 126 -2.36 14.74 5.21
N TYR A 127 -2.75 14.31 6.39
CA TYR A 127 -3.66 13.17 6.54
C TYR A 127 -5.07 13.52 6.09
N ASP A 128 -5.74 12.56 5.46
CA ASP A 128 -7.16 12.65 5.12
C ASP A 128 -7.98 11.60 5.88
N ALA A 129 -9.30 11.56 5.62
CA ALA A 129 -10.22 10.65 6.30
C ALA A 129 -9.90 9.16 6.09
N ASP A 130 -9.27 8.81 4.97
CA ASP A 130 -8.91 7.44 4.63
C ASP A 130 -7.46 7.10 4.96
N TYR A 131 -6.56 8.08 4.85
CA TYR A 131 -5.14 7.92 5.11
C TYR A 131 -4.72 8.73 6.32
N TYR A 132 -4.80 8.11 7.48
CA TYR A 132 -4.42 8.71 8.76
C TYR A 132 -3.49 7.78 9.55
N GLY A 133 -2.74 8.36 10.47
CA GLY A 133 -1.85 7.62 11.36
C GLY A 133 -2.52 7.32 12.70
N LYS A 134 -2.36 6.11 13.20
CA LYS A 134 -2.64 5.81 14.60
C LYS A 134 -1.61 6.52 15.49
N LYS A 135 -1.97 6.86 16.75
CA LYS A 135 -1.09 7.59 17.70
C LYS A 135 0.33 7.01 17.82
N LYS A 136 0.50 5.69 17.64
CA LYS A 136 1.79 5.00 17.76
C LYS A 136 2.47 4.71 16.42
N GLU A 137 1.74 4.64 15.33
CA GLU A 137 2.24 4.32 13.99
C GLU A 137 1.67 5.33 12.99
N ARG A 138 2.44 6.35 12.69
CA ARG A 138 2.06 7.32 11.67
C ARG A 138 2.35 6.74 10.29
N ASN A 139 1.35 6.77 9.40
CA ASN A 139 1.59 6.49 8.01
C ASN A 139 2.56 7.54 7.43
N PRO A 140 3.49 7.16 6.54
CA PRO A 140 4.42 8.10 5.95
C PRO A 140 3.70 9.16 5.10
N LEU A 141 4.27 10.37 5.06
CA LEU A 141 3.90 11.46 4.18
C LEU A 141 5.20 12.08 3.63
N PRO A 142 5.20 12.66 2.43
CA PRO A 142 4.06 12.73 1.49
C PRO A 142 3.82 11.42 0.74
N VAL A 143 2.58 11.21 0.28
CA VAL A 143 2.19 10.07 -0.56
C VAL A 143 1.37 10.54 -1.77
N TYR A 144 1.43 9.79 -2.86
CA TYR A 144 0.51 10.03 -3.97
C TYR A 144 -0.83 9.38 -3.67
N ARG A 145 -1.89 10.18 -3.73
CA ARG A 145 -3.27 9.70 -3.65
C ARG A 145 -3.87 9.63 -5.05
N VAL A 146 -4.45 8.49 -5.38
CA VAL A 146 -5.25 8.32 -6.60
C VAL A 146 -6.68 8.02 -6.21
N ILE A 147 -7.60 8.85 -6.68
CA ILE A 147 -9.04 8.67 -6.52
C ILE A 147 -9.56 8.11 -7.83
N VAL A 148 -10.14 6.92 -7.77
CA VAL A 148 -10.68 6.20 -8.93
C VAL A 148 -12.18 6.40 -8.98
N ASP A 149 -12.70 6.73 -10.17
CA ASP A 149 -14.13 6.90 -10.44
C ASP A 149 -14.73 5.52 -10.76
N ASP A 150 -14.83 4.70 -9.71
CA ASP A 150 -15.43 3.37 -9.76
C ASP A 150 -16.58 3.23 -8.75
N ASP A 151 -17.41 2.18 -8.90
CA ASP A 151 -18.56 1.92 -8.02
C ASP A 151 -18.19 1.69 -6.55
N MET A 152 -16.92 1.47 -6.27
CA MET A 152 -16.38 1.19 -4.94
C MET A 152 -15.76 2.41 -4.28
N HIS A 153 -15.75 3.58 -4.93
CA HIS A 153 -15.08 4.80 -4.48
C HIS A 153 -13.65 4.52 -4.01
N THR A 154 -12.89 3.85 -4.88
CA THR A 154 -11.54 3.36 -4.55
C THR A 154 -10.55 4.51 -4.45
N HIS A 155 -9.84 4.57 -3.32
CA HIS A 155 -8.67 5.42 -3.12
C HIS A 155 -7.42 4.55 -3.02
N LEU A 156 -6.37 4.93 -3.75
CA LEU A 156 -5.05 4.30 -3.68
C LEU A 156 -4.05 5.31 -3.14
N TYR A 157 -3.21 4.87 -2.22
CA TYR A 157 -2.14 5.67 -1.64
C TYR A 157 -0.81 4.99 -1.92
N TYR A 158 0.08 5.69 -2.61
CA TYR A 158 1.40 5.19 -2.98
C TYR A 158 2.46 5.93 -2.19
N ASP A 159 3.23 5.20 -1.41
CA ASP A 159 4.41 5.72 -0.73
C ASP A 159 5.62 5.59 -1.65
N PRO A 160 6.18 6.71 -2.15
CA PRO A 160 7.27 6.67 -3.11
C PRO A 160 8.59 6.19 -2.50
N GLU A 161 8.79 6.37 -1.20
CA GLU A 161 10.03 6.02 -0.52
C GLU A 161 10.06 4.55 -0.06
N ASN A 162 8.95 4.07 0.52
CA ASN A 162 8.87 2.70 1.04
C ASN A 162 8.39 1.69 -0.01
N ILE A 163 8.11 2.16 -1.24
CA ILE A 163 7.65 1.33 -2.35
C ILE A 163 6.44 0.50 -1.93
N SER A 164 5.42 1.17 -1.42
CA SER A 164 4.22 0.51 -0.94
C SER A 164 2.96 1.17 -1.49
N GLN A 165 1.92 0.37 -1.61
CA GLN A 165 0.60 0.81 -2.01
C GLN A 165 -0.42 0.39 -0.95
N ARG A 166 -1.36 1.28 -0.68
CA ARG A 166 -2.52 1.01 0.16
C ARG A 166 -3.78 1.31 -0.62
N ARG A 167 -4.72 0.37 -0.62
CA ARG A 167 -6.05 0.53 -1.21
C ARG A 167 -7.09 0.67 -0.13
N ILE A 168 -8.01 1.59 -0.31
CA ILE A 168 -9.19 1.79 0.52
C ILE A 168 -10.38 1.98 -0.39
N ASP A 169 -11.44 1.25 -0.10
CA ASP A 169 -12.71 1.29 -0.82
C ASP A 169 -13.87 1.22 0.16
N ASP A 170 -15.10 1.22 -0.33
CA ASP A 170 -16.30 1.22 0.50
C ASP A 170 -16.36 0.03 1.45
N ASP A 171 -15.92 -1.16 1.02
CA ASP A 171 -15.88 -2.34 1.89
C ASP A 171 -14.82 -2.17 2.99
N GLY A 172 -13.66 -1.59 2.66
CA GLY A 172 -12.62 -1.26 3.61
C GLY A 172 -13.06 -0.21 4.64
N ARG A 173 -13.80 0.83 4.20
CA ARG A 173 -14.37 1.86 5.08
C ARG A 173 -15.42 1.26 6.01
N THR A 174 -16.34 0.44 5.48
CA THR A 174 -17.36 -0.26 6.26
C THR A 174 -16.74 -1.17 7.31
N ARG A 175 -15.74 -1.97 6.93
CA ARG A 175 -15.02 -2.83 7.87
C ARG A 175 -14.33 -2.03 8.97
N ARG A 176 -13.69 -0.91 8.62
CA ARG A 176 -13.06 -0.02 9.59
C ARG A 176 -14.07 0.56 10.58
N PHE A 177 -15.21 1.03 10.08
CA PHE A 177 -16.29 1.53 10.91
C PHE A 177 -16.82 0.46 11.88
N LEU A 178 -17.13 -0.72 11.38
CA LEU A 178 -17.66 -1.82 12.20
C LEU A 178 -16.65 -2.30 13.25
N TYR A 179 -15.37 -2.43 12.86
CA TYR A 179 -14.35 -2.94 13.77
C TYR A 179 -13.85 -1.85 14.73
N SER A 180 -13.33 -0.75 14.21
CA SER A 180 -12.72 0.30 15.04
C SER A 180 -13.76 1.21 15.69
N GLY A 181 -14.82 1.57 14.97
CA GLY A 181 -15.87 2.43 15.48
C GLY A 181 -16.69 1.77 16.58
N LEU A 182 -17.25 0.58 16.33
CA LEU A 182 -18.12 -0.10 17.28
C LEU A 182 -17.34 -0.85 18.37
N HIS A 183 -16.18 -1.42 18.06
CA HIS A 183 -15.43 -2.20 19.04
C HIS A 183 -14.65 -1.34 20.03
N SER A 184 -14.01 -0.28 19.57
CA SER A 184 -13.23 0.61 20.44
C SER A 184 -13.97 1.87 20.87
N LEU A 185 -15.20 2.08 20.40
CA LEU A 185 -15.98 3.32 20.60
C LEU A 185 -15.18 4.59 20.21
N GLN A 186 -14.17 4.43 19.39
CA GLN A 186 -13.36 5.50 18.84
C GLN A 186 -14.03 5.99 17.54
N PHE A 187 -15.05 6.78 17.71
CA PHE A 187 -15.54 7.61 16.62
C PHE A 187 -14.54 8.76 16.49
N ASP A 188 -13.71 8.74 15.47
CA ASP A 188 -12.89 9.90 15.14
C ASP A 188 -13.82 11.02 14.70
N CYS A 189 -14.22 11.85 15.67
CA CYS A 189 -15.00 13.08 15.46
C CYS A 189 -14.12 14.21 14.88
N ASN A 190 -13.10 13.92 14.12
CA ASN A 190 -12.32 14.90 13.37
C ASN A 190 -12.87 15.05 11.95
N THR A 191 -14.12 15.48 11.87
CA THR A 191 -14.67 16.11 10.69
C THR A 191 -14.85 17.59 11.03
N TYR A 192 -13.77 18.37 10.88
CA TYR A 192 -13.82 19.81 10.52
C TYR A 192 -12.42 20.24 10.11
#